data_1d6fb0c2610e2b974883bc47c2defb8a
#
_entry.id   1d6fb0c2610e2b974883bc47c2defb8a
#
_cell.length_a   1.000
_cell.length_b   1.000
_cell.length_c   1.000
_cell.angle_alpha   90.00
_cell.angle_beta   90.00
_cell.angle_gamma   90.00
#
_symmetry.space_group_name_H-M   'P 1'
#
loop_
_entity.id
_entity.type
_entity.pdbx_description
1 polymer ?
#
loop_
_entity_poly.entity_id
_entity_poly.type
_entity_poly.pdbx_seq_one_letter_code
_entity_poly.pdbx_strand_id
1 'polypeptide(L)'
;MAAQHRQTILGYLWLLLIPVIQTLLWVFLNSQKVINVGGTDIPYPAFVLTGTLLWQGFADALMTPLQQIQQSKQMLIKIHFPHEAIMLASMGQVLVNFGIRMILMLIVYLWYGVPLTTSLLLAPIGIVALIVLGMMFSLLLAPLSLLYGDVQKVLMVGLSIWFFITPVIYPIPTSGWAALVAKFNPV
;
A
#
# COMPACT_ATOMS: atom_id res chain seq x y z
N MET A 1 10.48 -13.99 -10.18
CA MET A 1 10.58 -13.26 -8.91
C MET A 1 12.01 -12.88 -8.53
N ALA A 2 13.00 -13.74 -8.62
CA ALA A 2 14.38 -13.40 -8.25
C ALA A 2 15.14 -12.43 -9.20
N ALA A 3 14.67 -12.22 -10.41
CA ALA A 3 15.41 -11.45 -11.42
C ALA A 3 15.31 -9.92 -11.22
N GLN A 4 14.21 -9.43 -10.69
CA GLN A 4 13.97 -7.99 -10.51
C GLN A 4 14.84 -7.38 -9.38
N HIS A 5 15.18 -8.17 -8.37
CA HIS A 5 16.00 -7.73 -7.23
C HIS A 5 17.52 -7.98 -7.39
N ARG A 6 17.92 -8.76 -8.39
CA ARG A 6 19.35 -9.05 -8.65
C ARG A 6 20.15 -7.87 -9.24
N GLN A 7 19.45 -6.84 -9.73
CA GLN A 7 20.08 -5.66 -10.33
C GLN A 7 20.17 -4.45 -9.39
N THR A 8 19.69 -4.56 -8.15
CA THR A 8 19.74 -3.48 -7.16
C THR A 8 20.64 -3.89 -5.98
N ILE A 9 21.54 -3.02 -5.59
CA ILE A 9 22.49 -3.25 -4.47
C ILE A 9 21.73 -3.52 -3.15
N LEU A 10 20.58 -2.88 -2.93
CA LEU A 10 19.81 -2.97 -1.70
C LEU A 10 18.63 -3.96 -1.78
N GLY A 11 18.28 -4.47 -2.99
CA GLY A 11 17.24 -5.48 -3.18
C GLY A 11 15.94 -5.21 -2.40
N TYR A 12 15.61 -6.13 -1.49
CA TYR A 12 14.42 -6.04 -0.63
C TYR A 12 14.46 -4.91 0.42
N LEU A 13 15.64 -4.35 0.72
CA LEU A 13 15.75 -3.24 1.68
C LEU A 13 14.97 -2.01 1.22
N TRP A 14 14.82 -1.79 -0.09
CA TRP A 14 13.99 -0.69 -0.62
C TRP A 14 12.54 -0.78 -0.17
N LEU A 15 11.99 -1.99 0.01
CA LEU A 15 10.62 -2.19 0.51
C LEU A 15 10.42 -1.63 1.93
N LEU A 16 11.49 -1.59 2.72
CA LEU A 16 11.49 -1.10 4.10
C LEU A 16 11.93 0.35 4.19
N LEU A 17 12.94 0.76 3.39
CA LEU A 17 13.49 2.11 3.42
C LEU A 17 12.46 3.18 3.01
N ILE A 18 11.70 2.92 1.95
CA ILE A 18 10.71 3.89 1.45
C ILE A 18 9.67 4.25 2.52
N PRO A 19 8.94 3.30 3.17
CA PRO A 19 7.99 3.65 4.22
C PRO A 19 8.65 4.27 5.45
N VAL A 20 9.87 3.87 5.80
CA VAL A 20 10.61 4.48 6.91
C VAL A 20 10.94 5.95 6.62
N ILE A 21 11.48 6.24 5.44
CA ILE A 21 11.80 7.62 5.04
C ILE A 21 10.53 8.48 5.01
N GLN A 22 9.43 7.96 4.45
CA GLN A 22 8.14 8.66 4.45
C GLN A 22 7.65 8.94 5.88
N THR A 23 7.73 7.95 6.76
CA THR A 23 7.35 8.12 8.17
C THR A 23 8.20 9.18 8.85
N LEU A 24 9.52 9.14 8.68
CA LEU A 24 10.43 10.13 9.24
C LEU A 24 10.11 11.55 8.76
N LEU A 25 9.77 11.70 7.48
CA LEU A 25 9.37 12.99 6.91
C LEU A 25 8.09 13.52 7.58
N TRP A 26 7.07 12.68 7.74
CA TRP A 26 5.82 13.09 8.40
C TRP A 26 6.01 13.40 9.88
N VAL A 27 6.83 12.62 10.59
CA VAL A 27 7.20 12.87 11.98
C VAL A 27 7.94 14.20 12.11
N PHE A 28 8.85 14.49 11.20
CA PHE A 28 9.57 15.77 11.16
C PHE A 28 8.62 16.93 10.93
N LEU A 29 7.71 16.87 9.95
CA LEU A 29 6.72 17.91 9.67
C LEU A 29 5.78 18.16 10.87
N ASN A 30 5.37 17.10 11.55
CA ASN A 30 4.56 17.21 12.75
C ASN A 30 5.34 17.84 13.91
N SER A 31 6.61 17.49 14.10
CA SER A 31 7.47 18.07 15.15
C SER A 31 7.71 19.56 14.95
N GLN A 32 7.78 20.01 13.70
CA GLN A 32 7.90 21.43 13.34
C GLN A 32 6.56 22.18 13.34
N LYS A 33 5.46 21.53 13.75
CA LYS A 33 4.10 22.08 13.74
C LYS A 33 3.64 22.59 12.35
N VAL A 34 4.26 22.13 11.28
CA VAL A 34 3.82 22.39 9.89
C VAL A 34 2.48 21.73 9.65
N ILE A 35 2.30 20.54 10.19
CA ILE A 35 1.03 19.84 10.28
C ILE A 35 0.70 19.66 11.78
N ASN A 36 -0.51 20.01 12.16
CA ASN A 36 -0.99 19.79 13.52
C ASN A 36 -1.91 18.58 13.52
N VAL A 37 -1.31 17.42 13.74
CA VAL A 37 -2.07 16.18 13.88
C VAL A 37 -2.53 16.10 15.33
N GLY A 38 -3.84 16.08 15.56
CA GLY A 38 -4.45 15.92 16.89
C GLY A 38 -3.95 14.67 17.60
N GLY A 39 -4.28 14.50 18.87
CA GLY A 39 -3.85 13.34 19.66
C GLY A 39 -4.21 12.02 18.99
N THR A 40 -3.21 11.15 18.86
CA THR A 40 -3.37 9.77 18.37
C THR A 40 -3.33 8.82 19.57
N ASP A 41 -4.11 7.73 19.53
CA ASP A 41 -4.16 6.71 20.61
C ASP A 41 -2.82 5.99 20.81
N ILE A 42 -1.98 6.00 19.80
CA ILE A 42 -0.63 5.41 19.82
C ILE A 42 0.40 6.47 19.41
N PRO A 43 1.70 6.27 19.73
CA PRO A 43 2.75 7.20 19.32
C PRO A 43 2.69 7.51 17.82
N TYR A 44 2.71 8.79 17.47
CA TYR A 44 2.51 9.26 16.09
C TYR A 44 3.39 8.57 15.05
N PRO A 45 4.69 8.27 15.33
CA PRO A 45 5.52 7.52 14.37
C PRO A 45 4.97 6.12 14.07
N ALA A 46 4.46 5.41 15.08
CA ALA A 46 3.85 4.09 14.89
C ALA A 46 2.53 4.18 14.12
N PHE A 47 1.72 5.20 14.40
CA PHE A 47 0.48 5.48 13.69
C PHE A 47 0.72 5.70 12.19
N VAL A 48 1.61 6.63 11.84
CA VAL A 48 1.93 6.99 10.44
C VAL A 48 2.58 5.82 9.71
N LEU A 49 3.50 5.09 10.36
CA LEU A 49 4.11 3.92 9.75
C LEU A 49 3.06 2.87 9.39
N THR A 50 2.17 2.56 10.31
CA THR A 50 1.10 1.58 10.09
C THR A 50 0.21 1.99 8.92
N GLY A 51 -0.30 3.22 8.91
CA GLY A 51 -1.12 3.73 7.82
C GLY A 51 -0.38 3.70 6.48
N THR A 52 0.88 4.12 6.45
CA THR A 52 1.72 4.11 5.24
C THR A 52 1.95 2.69 4.72
N LEU A 53 2.22 1.71 5.61
CA LEU A 53 2.43 0.31 5.22
C LEU A 53 1.16 -0.33 4.67
N LEU A 54 0.01 -0.06 5.28
CA LEU A 54 -1.30 -0.54 4.82
C LEU A 54 -1.64 0.07 3.46
N TRP A 55 -1.47 1.38 3.31
CA TRP A 55 -1.68 2.08 2.04
C TRP A 55 -0.80 1.51 0.93
N GLN A 56 0.50 1.32 1.19
CA GLN A 56 1.41 0.72 0.22
C GLN A 56 1.01 -0.73 -0.13
N GLY A 57 0.48 -1.49 0.83
CA GLY A 57 -0.07 -2.82 0.58
C GLY A 57 -1.23 -2.78 -0.43
N PHE A 58 -2.17 -1.86 -0.25
CA PHE A 58 -3.27 -1.62 -1.18
C PHE A 58 -2.77 -1.18 -2.56
N ALA A 59 -1.89 -0.17 -2.60
CA ALA A 59 -1.32 0.35 -3.84
C ALA A 59 -0.56 -0.74 -4.62
N ASP A 60 0.23 -1.58 -3.94
CA ASP A 60 0.92 -2.71 -4.55
C ASP A 60 -0.06 -3.77 -5.07
N ALA A 61 -1.13 -4.08 -4.32
CA ALA A 61 -2.15 -5.03 -4.74
C ALA A 61 -2.88 -4.56 -6.01
N LEU A 62 -3.06 -3.24 -6.17
CA LEU A 62 -3.64 -2.65 -7.35
C LEU A 62 -2.66 -2.57 -8.53
N MET A 63 -1.42 -2.10 -8.29
CA MET A 63 -0.49 -1.75 -9.36
C MET A 63 0.35 -2.92 -9.84
N THR A 64 0.75 -3.86 -8.96
CA THR A 64 1.66 -4.96 -9.32
C THR A 64 1.10 -5.86 -10.43
N PRO A 65 -0.17 -6.31 -10.37
CA PRO A 65 -0.73 -7.14 -11.45
C PRO A 65 -0.79 -6.39 -12.78
N LEU A 66 -1.17 -5.09 -12.78
CA LEU A 66 -1.24 -4.29 -13.98
C LEU A 66 0.14 -4.11 -14.64
N GLN A 67 1.17 -3.88 -13.83
CA GLN A 67 2.55 -3.76 -14.31
C GLN A 67 3.05 -5.09 -14.89
N GLN A 68 2.78 -6.22 -14.24
CA GLN A 68 3.19 -7.54 -14.73
C GLN A 68 2.50 -7.92 -16.02
N ILE A 69 1.19 -7.64 -16.15
CA ILE A 69 0.45 -7.86 -17.39
C ILE A 69 1.05 -7.03 -18.52
N GLN A 70 1.32 -5.76 -18.27
CA GLN A 70 1.90 -4.87 -19.29
C GLN A 70 3.30 -5.29 -19.71
N GLN A 71 4.15 -5.69 -18.77
CA GLN A 71 5.49 -6.22 -19.05
C GLN A 71 5.44 -7.54 -19.84
N SER A 72 4.44 -8.35 -19.59
CA SER A 72 4.24 -9.65 -20.25
C SER A 72 3.46 -9.54 -21.57
N LYS A 73 2.99 -8.35 -21.97
CA LYS A 73 2.14 -8.15 -23.14
C LYS A 73 2.69 -8.80 -24.42
N GLN A 74 3.99 -8.62 -24.70
CA GLN A 74 4.61 -9.21 -25.87
C GLN A 74 4.66 -10.76 -25.83
N MET A 75 4.80 -11.31 -24.63
CA MET A 75 4.81 -12.77 -24.40
C MET A 75 3.40 -13.33 -24.52
N LEU A 76 2.40 -12.62 -24.01
CA LEU A 76 0.98 -12.99 -24.11
C LEU A 76 0.49 -13.05 -25.56
N ILE A 77 1.00 -12.17 -26.44
CA ILE A 77 0.63 -12.15 -27.87
C ILE A 77 1.28 -13.32 -28.63
N LYS A 78 2.50 -13.70 -28.28
CA LYS A 78 3.27 -14.73 -28.99
C LYS A 78 2.95 -16.16 -28.54
N ILE A 79 2.66 -16.33 -27.25
CA ILE A 79 2.42 -17.62 -26.63
C ILE A 79 1.07 -17.49 -25.92
N HIS A 80 0.08 -18.30 -26.27
CA HIS A 80 -1.23 -18.31 -25.61
C HIS A 80 -1.10 -18.67 -24.10
N PHE A 81 -0.52 -17.74 -23.33
CA PHE A 81 -0.27 -17.93 -21.92
C PHE A 81 -1.50 -17.48 -21.11
N PRO A 82 -1.98 -18.26 -20.13
CA PRO A 82 -3.17 -17.91 -19.36
C PRO A 82 -2.90 -16.64 -18.53
N HIS A 83 -3.76 -15.64 -18.70
CA HIS A 83 -3.68 -14.36 -17.96
C HIS A 83 -3.79 -14.55 -16.45
N GLU A 84 -4.54 -15.58 -16.04
CA GLU A 84 -4.75 -15.95 -14.64
C GLU A 84 -3.45 -16.34 -13.93
N ALA A 85 -2.52 -16.96 -14.63
CA ALA A 85 -1.22 -17.35 -14.07
C ALA A 85 -0.37 -16.12 -13.71
N ILE A 86 -0.43 -15.05 -14.51
CA ILE A 86 0.28 -13.79 -14.22
C ILE A 86 -0.34 -13.12 -12.99
N MET A 87 -1.68 -13.11 -12.92
CA MET A 87 -2.38 -12.54 -11.76
C MET A 87 -2.06 -13.32 -10.48
N LEU A 88 -2.07 -14.63 -10.52
CA LEU A 88 -1.73 -15.47 -9.37
C LEU A 88 -0.27 -15.25 -8.93
N ALA A 89 0.65 -15.13 -9.88
CA ALA A 89 2.05 -14.83 -9.60
C ALA A 89 2.23 -13.44 -8.96
N SER A 90 1.48 -12.43 -9.44
CA SER A 90 1.49 -11.08 -8.87
C SER A 90 0.92 -11.05 -7.46
N MET A 91 -0.14 -11.82 -7.19
CA MET A 91 -0.69 -12.00 -5.85
C MET A 91 0.34 -12.55 -4.88
N GLY A 92 1.05 -13.60 -5.26
CA GLY A 92 2.15 -14.15 -4.46
C GLY A 92 3.22 -13.11 -4.15
N GLN A 93 3.60 -12.28 -5.12
CA GLN A 93 4.57 -11.21 -4.92
C GLN A 93 4.06 -10.14 -3.94
N VAL A 94 2.80 -9.70 -4.07
CA VAL A 94 2.18 -8.73 -3.16
C VAL A 94 2.16 -9.27 -1.73
N LEU A 95 1.75 -10.52 -1.53
CA LEU A 95 1.71 -11.14 -0.21
C LEU A 95 3.10 -11.24 0.44
N VAL A 96 4.13 -11.61 -0.33
CA VAL A 96 5.52 -11.66 0.17
C VAL A 96 6.00 -10.26 0.57
N ASN A 97 5.81 -9.26 -0.30
CA ASN A 97 6.20 -7.88 -0.02
C ASN A 97 5.48 -7.33 1.21
N PHE A 98 4.18 -7.61 1.32
CA PHE A 98 3.39 -7.19 2.46
C PHE A 98 3.82 -7.90 3.76
N GLY A 99 4.13 -9.21 3.70
CA GLY A 99 4.67 -9.96 4.84
C GLY A 99 5.96 -9.35 5.39
N ILE A 100 6.88 -8.95 4.50
CA ILE A 100 8.13 -8.26 4.91
C ILE A 100 7.81 -6.94 5.63
N ARG A 101 6.84 -6.15 5.13
CA ARG A 101 6.42 -4.90 5.76
C ARG A 101 5.74 -5.11 7.11
N MET A 102 4.99 -6.21 7.27
CA MET A 102 4.39 -6.56 8.58
C MET A 102 5.43 -6.85 9.65
N ILE A 103 6.57 -7.44 9.28
CA ILE A 103 7.69 -7.64 10.21
C ILE A 103 8.21 -6.28 10.71
N LEU A 104 8.36 -5.30 9.82
CA LEU A 104 8.77 -3.95 10.21
C LEU A 104 7.75 -3.30 11.16
N MET A 105 6.46 -3.44 10.87
CA MET A 105 5.39 -2.93 11.73
C MET A 105 5.46 -3.53 13.13
N LEU A 106 5.64 -4.86 13.24
CA LEU A 106 5.77 -5.54 14.52
C LEU A 106 6.99 -5.06 15.31
N ILE A 107 8.14 -4.89 14.67
CA ILE A 107 9.35 -4.36 15.32
C ILE A 107 9.08 -2.97 15.90
N VAL A 108 8.42 -2.09 15.15
CA VAL A 108 8.11 -0.74 15.62
C VAL A 108 7.09 -0.75 16.77
N TYR A 109 6.08 -1.62 16.71
CA TYR A 109 5.10 -1.77 17.79
C TYR A 109 5.76 -2.24 19.10
N LEU A 110 6.67 -3.21 19.02
CA LEU A 110 7.45 -3.66 20.17
C LEU A 110 8.37 -2.56 20.71
N TRP A 111 8.98 -1.78 19.82
CA TRP A 111 9.87 -0.67 20.21
C TRP A 111 9.15 0.44 20.98
N TYR A 112 7.94 0.79 20.53
CA TYR A 112 7.13 1.84 21.18
C TYR A 112 6.26 1.31 22.34
N GLY A 113 6.31 0.01 22.64
CA GLY A 113 5.49 -0.59 23.70
C GLY A 113 3.99 -0.48 23.44
N VAL A 114 3.57 -0.49 22.18
CA VAL A 114 2.15 -0.41 21.81
C VAL A 114 1.44 -1.65 22.33
N PRO A 115 0.39 -1.54 23.16
CA PRO A 115 -0.29 -2.70 23.72
C PRO A 115 -0.96 -3.51 22.62
N LEU A 116 -0.71 -4.82 22.63
CA LEU A 116 -1.35 -5.77 21.72
C LEU A 116 -2.80 -5.99 22.20
N THR A 117 -3.69 -5.11 21.78
CA THR A 117 -5.11 -5.16 22.14
C THR A 117 -5.83 -6.25 21.30
N THR A 118 -6.97 -6.76 21.80
CA THR A 118 -7.82 -7.72 21.07
C THR A 118 -8.23 -7.22 19.67
N SER A 119 -8.30 -5.91 19.45
CA SER A 119 -8.52 -5.30 18.13
C SER A 119 -7.43 -5.68 17.12
N LEU A 120 -6.20 -5.95 17.56
CA LEU A 120 -5.11 -6.40 16.68
C LEU A 120 -5.38 -7.81 16.10
N LEU A 121 -6.17 -8.64 16.78
CA LEU A 121 -6.60 -9.95 16.26
C LEU A 121 -7.54 -9.83 15.04
N LEU A 122 -8.25 -8.71 14.90
CA LEU A 122 -9.09 -8.42 13.74
C LEU A 122 -8.30 -7.78 12.60
N ALA A 123 -7.12 -7.24 12.86
CA ALA A 123 -6.28 -6.60 11.85
C ALA A 123 -5.97 -7.49 10.63
N PRO A 124 -5.67 -8.80 10.77
CA PRO A 124 -5.45 -9.67 9.61
C PRO A 124 -6.64 -9.73 8.65
N ILE A 125 -7.87 -9.67 9.18
CA ILE A 125 -9.10 -9.69 8.36
C ILE A 125 -9.18 -8.39 7.54
N GLY A 126 -8.95 -7.23 8.17
CA GLY A 126 -8.91 -5.94 7.49
C GLY A 126 -7.82 -5.88 6.43
N ILE A 127 -6.64 -6.40 6.73
CA ILE A 127 -5.50 -6.48 5.81
C ILE A 127 -5.84 -7.32 4.57
N VAL A 128 -6.41 -8.50 4.77
CA VAL A 128 -6.83 -9.37 3.67
C VAL A 128 -7.90 -8.67 2.82
N ALA A 129 -8.89 -8.04 3.46
CA ALA A 129 -9.93 -7.28 2.75
C ALA A 129 -9.33 -6.15 1.91
N LEU A 130 -8.35 -5.42 2.44
CA LEU A 130 -7.65 -4.34 1.76
C LEU A 130 -6.90 -4.83 0.52
N ILE A 131 -6.15 -5.95 0.64
CA ILE A 131 -5.42 -6.55 -0.48
C ILE A 131 -6.39 -7.06 -1.54
N VAL A 132 -7.47 -7.74 -1.13
CA VAL A 132 -8.51 -8.23 -2.04
C VAL A 132 -9.16 -7.07 -2.79
N LEU A 133 -9.47 -5.97 -2.10
CA LEU A 133 -10.01 -4.76 -2.72
C LEU A 133 -9.08 -4.21 -3.80
N GLY A 134 -7.78 -4.06 -3.49
CA GLY A 134 -6.78 -3.62 -4.46
C GLY A 134 -6.70 -4.52 -5.69
N MET A 135 -6.75 -5.83 -5.47
CA MET A 135 -6.75 -6.82 -6.56
C MET A 135 -8.03 -6.78 -7.40
N MET A 136 -9.19 -6.57 -6.79
CA MET A 136 -10.44 -6.38 -7.54
C MET A 136 -10.37 -5.16 -8.46
N PHE A 137 -9.86 -4.04 -7.98
CA PHE A 137 -9.62 -2.87 -8.84
C PHE A 137 -8.61 -3.17 -9.95
N SER A 138 -7.54 -3.90 -9.64
CA SER A 138 -6.57 -4.34 -10.64
C SER A 138 -7.21 -5.19 -11.74
N LEU A 139 -8.05 -6.16 -11.38
CA LEU A 139 -8.79 -7.00 -12.32
C LEU A 139 -9.71 -6.19 -13.24
N LEU A 140 -10.46 -5.26 -12.67
CA LEU A 140 -11.35 -4.37 -13.44
C LEU A 140 -10.59 -3.48 -14.42
N LEU A 141 -9.39 -3.02 -14.06
CA LEU A 141 -8.57 -2.12 -14.86
C LEU A 141 -7.61 -2.84 -15.80
N ALA A 142 -7.42 -4.15 -15.64
CA ALA A 142 -6.50 -4.95 -16.46
C ALA A 142 -6.79 -4.83 -17.98
N PRO A 143 -8.04 -4.96 -18.46
CA PRO A 143 -8.33 -4.81 -19.90
C PRO A 143 -8.00 -3.42 -20.42
N LEU A 144 -8.31 -2.39 -19.65
CA LEU A 144 -7.99 -1.00 -20.01
C LEU A 144 -6.47 -0.75 -20.04
N SER A 145 -5.74 -1.32 -19.08
CA SER A 145 -4.27 -1.20 -19.02
C SER A 145 -3.58 -1.90 -20.20
N LEU A 146 -4.15 -3.00 -20.71
CA LEU A 146 -3.65 -3.66 -21.92
C LEU A 146 -3.87 -2.83 -23.18
N LEU A 147 -5.00 -2.11 -23.27
CA LEU A 147 -5.33 -1.27 -24.42
C LEU A 147 -4.54 0.04 -24.39
N TYR A 148 -4.48 0.70 -23.24
CA TYR A 148 -3.92 2.03 -23.07
C TYR A 148 -2.78 2.03 -22.04
N GLY A 149 -1.56 2.31 -22.51
CA GLY A 149 -0.36 2.36 -21.63
C GLY A 149 -0.40 3.49 -20.58
N ASP A 150 -1.25 4.52 -20.80
CA ASP A 150 -1.36 5.66 -19.89
C ASP A 150 -2.21 5.37 -18.64
N VAL A 151 -3.00 4.29 -18.63
CA VAL A 151 -3.83 3.90 -17.49
C VAL A 151 -3.00 3.79 -16.21
N GLN A 152 -1.81 3.19 -16.28
CA GLN A 152 -0.93 3.07 -15.11
C GLN A 152 -0.44 4.42 -14.60
N LYS A 153 -0.12 5.37 -15.49
CA LYS A 153 0.31 6.72 -15.11
C LYS A 153 -0.82 7.48 -14.41
N VAL A 154 -2.03 7.41 -14.97
CA VAL A 154 -3.23 8.01 -14.36
C VAL A 154 -3.50 7.42 -12.98
N LEU A 155 -3.37 6.09 -12.85
CA LEU A 155 -3.54 5.41 -11.56
C LEU A 155 -2.48 5.82 -10.53
N MET A 156 -1.21 5.98 -10.93
CA MET A 156 -0.16 6.47 -10.02
C MET A 156 -0.47 7.85 -9.47
N VAL A 157 -0.91 8.77 -10.34
CA VAL A 157 -1.34 10.12 -9.92
C VAL A 157 -2.58 10.03 -9.04
N GLY A 158 -3.57 9.23 -9.44
CA GLY A 158 -4.80 9.00 -8.66
C GLY A 158 -4.51 8.45 -7.27
N LEU A 159 -3.65 7.44 -7.15
CA LEU A 159 -3.23 6.87 -5.87
C LEU A 159 -2.52 7.90 -4.99
N SER A 160 -1.68 8.77 -5.59
CA SER A 160 -1.00 9.82 -4.83
C SER A 160 -1.98 10.82 -4.23
N ILE A 161 -3.02 11.21 -4.98
CA ILE A 161 -4.09 12.10 -4.49
C ILE A 161 -4.94 11.36 -3.44
N TRP A 162 -5.31 10.12 -3.71
CA TRP A 162 -6.15 9.32 -2.83
C TRP A 162 -5.47 9.03 -1.47
N PHE A 163 -4.13 8.91 -1.44
CA PHE A 163 -3.35 8.81 -0.21
C PHE A 163 -3.63 9.97 0.76
N PHE A 164 -3.72 11.21 0.24
CA PHE A 164 -4.00 12.37 1.07
C PHE A 164 -5.47 12.47 1.49
N ILE A 165 -6.38 11.88 0.73
CA ILE A 165 -7.81 11.85 1.05
C ILE A 165 -8.08 10.78 2.12
N THR A 166 -7.33 9.68 2.10
CA THR A 166 -7.43 8.62 3.10
C THR A 166 -6.74 9.04 4.40
N PRO A 167 -7.32 8.80 5.59
CA PRO A 167 -6.74 9.19 6.87
C PRO A 167 -5.56 8.28 7.26
N VAL A 168 -4.51 8.30 6.43
CA VAL A 168 -3.27 7.52 6.61
C VAL A 168 -2.30 8.20 7.58
N ILE A 169 -2.20 9.53 7.48
CA ILE A 169 -1.22 10.34 8.22
C ILE A 169 -1.85 11.22 9.30
N TYR A 170 -3.18 11.24 9.37
CA TYR A 170 -3.96 12.01 10.35
C TYR A 170 -5.13 11.16 10.86
N PRO A 171 -5.63 11.40 12.08
CA PRO A 171 -6.77 10.68 12.62
C PRO A 171 -8.05 11.00 11.82
N ILE A 172 -9.00 10.07 11.85
CA ILE A 172 -10.27 10.23 11.13
C ILE A 172 -10.97 11.51 11.57
N PRO A 173 -11.27 12.43 10.64
CA PRO A 173 -11.97 13.67 10.99
C PRO A 173 -13.39 13.36 11.45
N THR A 174 -13.80 14.00 12.57
CA THR A 174 -15.11 13.78 13.21
C THR A 174 -16.21 14.74 12.73
N SER A 175 -15.85 15.78 11.97
CA SER A 175 -16.79 16.82 11.54
C SER A 175 -16.47 17.37 10.14
N GLY A 176 -17.47 17.94 9.48
CA GLY A 176 -17.33 18.60 8.18
C GLY A 176 -17.29 17.65 6.98
N TRP A 177 -16.96 18.21 5.82
CA TRP A 177 -16.87 17.46 4.56
C TRP A 177 -15.82 16.33 4.59
N ALA A 178 -14.75 16.54 5.34
CA ALA A 178 -13.69 15.54 5.48
C ALA A 178 -14.20 14.27 6.18
N ALA A 179 -15.11 14.38 7.16
CA ALA A 179 -15.74 13.23 7.81
C ALA A 179 -16.64 12.45 6.86
N LEU A 180 -17.36 13.12 5.96
CA LEU A 180 -18.18 12.46 4.93
C LEU A 180 -17.28 11.70 3.95
N VAL A 181 -16.21 12.32 3.46
CA VAL A 181 -15.26 11.68 2.55
C VAL A 181 -14.62 10.46 3.20
N ALA A 182 -14.18 10.55 4.45
CA ALA A 182 -13.61 9.44 5.19
C ALA A 182 -14.61 8.27 5.38
N LYS A 183 -15.90 8.59 5.60
CA LYS A 183 -16.95 7.57 5.76
C LYS A 183 -17.25 6.77 4.48
N PHE A 184 -17.12 7.40 3.32
CA PHE A 184 -17.35 6.74 2.02
C PHE A 184 -16.05 6.19 1.39
N ASN A 185 -14.90 6.40 2.03
CA ASN A 185 -13.63 5.88 1.54
C ASN A 185 -13.56 4.36 1.81
N PRO A 186 -13.37 3.52 0.78
CA PRO A 186 -13.31 2.07 0.93
C PRO A 186 -11.97 1.56 1.50
N VAL A 187 -10.95 2.42 1.64
CA VAL A 187 -9.58 2.08 2.07
C VAL A 187 -9.26 2.65 3.44
#